data_b049ecfea18144584840413abe5cb256
#
_entry.id   b049ecfea18144584840413abe5cb256
#
_cell.length_a   1.000
_cell.length_b   1.000
_cell.length_c   1.000
_cell.angle_alpha   90.00
_cell.angle_beta   90.00
_cell.angle_gamma   90.00
#
_symmetry.space_group_name_H-M   'P 1'
#
loop_
_entity.id
_entity.type
_entity.pdbx_description
1 polymer ?
#
loop_
_entity_poly.entity_id
_entity_poly.type
_entity_poly.pdbx_seq_one_letter_code
_entity_poly.pdbx_strand_id
1 'polypeptide(L)'
;MFQKAKKGNYYCGDSYFYTETENEFVCAIADGLGSGEFAKESSQIVIDIIKSNIHSSIEHLIKKCNQQLTGKRGVVVGILKLDFKTKTYSFSSIGNIGVMTIPKGKKKVRNIPNAGYLAGYHRPFKVVQEKLEPETNFIMFSDGISDKDLSQKFLLNTDVEMITNVFEYTSEGIREDDTTLIAIRYK
;
A
#
# COMPACT_ATOMS: atom_id res chain seq x y z
N MET A 1 8.75 2.30 -8.14
CA MET A 1 8.45 2.29 -6.70
C MET A 1 9.68 2.71 -5.91
N PHE A 2 9.51 3.22 -4.71
CA PHE A 2 10.55 3.61 -3.77
C PHE A 2 10.36 2.88 -2.44
N GLN A 3 11.45 2.36 -1.84
CA GLN A 3 11.46 1.82 -0.49
C GLN A 3 12.79 2.14 0.19
N LYS A 4 12.73 2.55 1.46
CA LYS A 4 13.92 2.87 2.27
C LYS A 4 13.67 2.49 3.72
N ALA A 5 14.64 1.79 4.32
CA ALA A 5 14.58 1.47 5.74
C ALA A 5 14.82 2.70 6.60
N LYS A 6 14.24 2.72 7.80
CA LYS A 6 14.50 3.66 8.87
C LYS A 6 16.00 3.72 9.18
N LYS A 7 16.49 4.92 9.50
CA LYS A 7 17.89 5.13 9.92
C LYS A 7 18.30 4.17 11.03
N GLY A 8 19.43 3.50 10.82
CA GLY A 8 20.01 2.57 11.79
C GLY A 8 19.47 1.14 11.71
N ASN A 9 18.44 0.89 10.89
CA ASN A 9 17.94 -0.46 10.65
C ASN A 9 18.54 -1.06 9.38
N TYR A 10 18.92 -2.33 9.46
CA TYR A 10 19.33 -3.11 8.29
C TYR A 10 18.12 -3.59 7.46
N TYR A 11 17.01 -3.92 8.13
CA TYR A 11 15.79 -4.37 7.52
C TYR A 11 14.74 -3.27 7.52
N CYS A 12 14.06 -3.08 6.38
CA CYS A 12 12.83 -2.30 6.29
C CYS A 12 11.67 -3.15 6.83
N GLY A 13 10.93 -2.68 7.83
CA GLY A 13 9.75 -3.35 8.39
C GLY A 13 8.61 -3.46 7.37
N ASP A 14 8.58 -2.54 6.40
CA ASP A 14 7.65 -2.61 5.28
C ASP A 14 7.96 -3.78 4.35
N SER A 15 6.90 -4.42 3.85
CA SER A 15 6.92 -5.36 2.72
C SER A 15 5.88 -4.93 1.71
N TYR A 16 6.10 -5.21 0.44
CA TYR A 16 5.17 -4.87 -0.62
C TYR A 16 5.12 -5.97 -1.68
N PHE A 17 4.04 -5.93 -2.46
CA PHE A 17 3.85 -6.77 -3.63
C PHE A 17 2.98 -6.03 -4.63
N TYR A 18 3.26 -6.18 -5.90
CA TYR A 18 2.35 -5.82 -6.98
C TYR A 18 2.50 -6.78 -8.15
N THR A 19 1.42 -6.99 -8.84
CA THR A 19 1.39 -7.80 -10.06
C THR A 19 0.24 -7.36 -10.96
N GLU A 20 0.45 -7.52 -12.25
CA GLU A 20 -0.55 -7.31 -13.29
C GLU A 20 -0.81 -8.62 -14.02
N THR A 21 -2.06 -8.88 -14.30
CA THR A 21 -2.53 -9.97 -15.14
C THR A 21 -3.36 -9.39 -16.29
N GLU A 22 -3.82 -10.20 -17.22
CA GLU A 22 -4.72 -9.77 -18.29
C GLU A 22 -6.01 -9.10 -17.77
N ASN A 23 -6.49 -9.50 -16.59
CA ASN A 23 -7.79 -9.12 -16.08
C ASN A 23 -7.76 -8.19 -14.86
N GLU A 24 -6.67 -8.13 -14.14
CA GLU A 24 -6.58 -7.39 -12.89
C GLU A 24 -5.16 -6.93 -12.57
N PHE A 25 -5.06 -5.87 -11.80
CA PHE A 25 -3.83 -5.45 -11.12
C PHE A 25 -4.05 -5.53 -9.60
N VAL A 26 -3.07 -6.06 -8.89
CA VAL A 26 -3.08 -6.15 -7.42
C VAL A 26 -1.84 -5.47 -6.86
N CYS A 27 -2.02 -4.62 -5.87
CA CYS A 27 -0.92 -3.99 -5.13
C CYS A 27 -1.20 -4.04 -3.63
N ALA A 28 -0.18 -4.33 -2.84
CA ALA A 28 -0.26 -4.34 -1.39
C ALA A 28 1.01 -3.77 -0.76
N ILE A 29 0.83 -3.06 0.36
CA ILE A 29 1.89 -2.66 1.29
C ILE A 29 1.48 -3.19 2.67
N ALA A 30 2.43 -3.79 3.38
CA ALA A 30 2.26 -4.27 4.75
C ALA A 30 3.42 -3.74 5.59
N ASP A 31 3.12 -3.18 6.76
CA ASP A 31 4.11 -2.72 7.73
C ASP A 31 3.93 -3.47 9.05
N GLY A 32 5.01 -4.11 9.51
CA GLY A 32 5.03 -4.87 10.75
C GLY A 32 5.25 -3.97 11.96
N LEU A 33 4.40 -4.08 12.98
CA LEU A 33 4.50 -3.25 14.17
C LEU A 33 5.85 -3.38 14.88
N GLY A 34 6.49 -2.25 15.12
CA GLY A 34 7.80 -2.14 15.72
C GLY A 34 8.87 -1.91 14.66
N SER A 35 10.03 -2.56 14.79
CA SER A 35 11.12 -2.39 13.82
C SER A 35 12.01 -3.64 13.77
N GLY A 36 12.87 -3.71 12.74
CA GLY A 36 13.84 -4.77 12.55
C GLY A 36 13.22 -6.09 12.06
N GLU A 37 13.91 -7.20 12.33
CA GLU A 37 13.65 -8.50 11.71
C GLU A 37 12.24 -9.04 11.99
N PHE A 38 11.73 -8.93 13.22
CA PHE A 38 10.38 -9.44 13.58
C PHE A 38 9.26 -8.65 12.92
N ALA A 39 9.44 -7.34 12.73
CA ALA A 39 8.49 -6.53 11.98
C ALA A 39 8.50 -6.96 10.50
N LYS A 40 9.68 -7.13 9.93
CA LYS A 40 9.86 -7.62 8.55
C LYS A 40 9.26 -9.01 8.35
N GLU A 41 9.48 -9.95 9.28
CA GLU A 41 8.89 -11.30 9.22
C GLU A 41 7.36 -11.22 9.13
N SER A 42 6.75 -10.44 10.01
CA SER A 42 5.28 -10.34 10.07
C SER A 42 4.67 -9.68 8.83
N SER A 43 5.27 -8.60 8.34
CA SER A 43 4.82 -7.95 7.10
C SER A 43 5.01 -8.86 5.88
N GLN A 44 6.10 -9.66 5.84
CA GLN A 44 6.36 -10.59 4.75
C GLN A 44 5.35 -11.73 4.70
N ILE A 45 4.91 -12.26 5.86
CA ILE A 45 3.84 -13.26 5.93
C ILE A 45 2.58 -12.76 5.22
N VAL A 46 2.18 -11.51 5.49
CA VAL A 46 1.00 -10.89 4.85
C VAL A 46 1.19 -10.82 3.33
N ILE A 47 2.34 -10.37 2.89
CA ILE A 47 2.63 -10.24 1.45
C ILE A 47 2.64 -11.61 0.75
N ASP A 48 3.21 -12.65 1.36
CA ASP A 48 3.26 -14.00 0.78
C ASP A 48 1.85 -14.61 0.64
N ILE A 49 0.96 -14.34 1.61
CA ILE A 49 -0.44 -14.74 1.54
C ILE A 49 -1.14 -14.05 0.37
N ILE A 50 -0.98 -12.73 0.24
CA ILE A 50 -1.59 -11.95 -0.85
C ILE A 50 -1.08 -12.45 -2.20
N LYS A 51 0.23 -12.62 -2.35
CA LYS A 51 0.89 -13.13 -3.56
C LYS A 51 0.36 -14.49 -3.98
N SER A 52 0.11 -15.38 -3.03
CA SER A 52 -0.40 -16.73 -3.29
C SER A 52 -1.91 -16.79 -3.57
N ASN A 53 -2.64 -15.68 -3.39
CA ASN A 53 -4.11 -15.64 -3.48
C ASN A 53 -4.62 -14.41 -4.24
N ILE A 54 -3.91 -13.96 -5.27
CA ILE A 54 -4.18 -12.71 -6.00
C ILE A 54 -5.61 -12.59 -6.53
N HIS A 55 -6.24 -13.71 -6.91
CA HIS A 55 -7.62 -13.74 -7.44
C HIS A 55 -8.71 -13.68 -6.36
N SER A 56 -8.34 -13.70 -5.07
CA SER A 56 -9.31 -13.61 -3.97
C SER A 56 -9.80 -12.18 -3.78
N SER A 57 -10.99 -12.02 -3.17
CA SER A 57 -11.47 -10.70 -2.76
C SER A 57 -10.60 -10.12 -1.65
N ILE A 58 -10.60 -8.79 -1.51
CA ILE A 58 -9.84 -8.09 -0.46
C ILE A 58 -10.29 -8.57 0.93
N GLU A 59 -11.60 -8.80 1.12
CA GLU A 59 -12.15 -9.31 2.37
C GLU A 59 -11.57 -10.67 2.74
N HIS A 60 -11.45 -11.57 1.74
CA HIS A 60 -10.88 -12.89 1.97
C HIS A 60 -9.39 -12.79 2.29
N LEU A 61 -8.64 -11.97 1.56
CA LEU A 61 -7.22 -11.73 1.80
C LEU A 61 -6.96 -11.22 3.22
N ILE A 62 -7.70 -10.18 3.66
CA ILE A 62 -7.54 -9.60 5.00
C ILE A 62 -7.86 -10.63 6.08
N LYS A 63 -8.93 -11.41 5.96
CA LYS A 63 -9.29 -12.45 6.92
C LYS A 63 -8.21 -13.52 7.02
N LYS A 64 -7.69 -13.98 5.87
CA LYS A 64 -6.64 -14.99 5.80
C LYS A 64 -5.32 -14.48 6.40
N CYS A 65 -4.92 -13.25 6.07
CA CYS A 65 -3.75 -12.61 6.67
C CYS A 65 -3.88 -12.50 8.19
N ASN A 66 -5.04 -12.03 8.68
CA ASN A 66 -5.28 -11.88 10.11
C ASN A 66 -5.16 -13.21 10.86
N GLN A 67 -5.68 -14.30 10.31
CA GLN A 67 -5.58 -15.63 10.92
C GLN A 67 -4.14 -16.10 11.08
N GLN A 68 -3.28 -15.85 10.10
CA GLN A 68 -1.87 -16.27 10.11
C GLN A 68 -0.98 -15.42 11.03
N LEU A 69 -1.46 -14.27 11.47
CA LEU A 69 -0.75 -13.38 12.39
C LEU A 69 -1.01 -13.71 13.89
N THR A 70 -1.76 -14.77 14.18
CA THR A 70 -1.96 -15.22 15.55
C THR A 70 -0.61 -15.58 16.20
N GLY A 71 -0.28 -14.92 17.31
CA GLY A 71 1.01 -15.09 18.00
C GLY A 71 2.22 -14.43 17.35
N LYS A 72 2.00 -13.67 16.29
CA LYS A 72 3.02 -12.84 15.62
C LYS A 72 2.87 -11.37 16.01
N ARG A 73 3.81 -10.52 15.57
CA ARG A 73 3.63 -9.07 15.66
C ARG A 73 2.45 -8.63 14.80
N GLY A 74 1.75 -7.59 15.23
CA GLY A 74 0.70 -6.98 14.44
C GLY A 74 1.22 -6.40 13.14
N VAL A 75 0.34 -6.29 12.15
CA VAL A 75 0.66 -5.74 10.82
C VAL A 75 -0.43 -4.77 10.41
N VAL A 76 -0.05 -3.57 9.96
CA VAL A 76 -0.94 -2.70 9.21
C VAL A 76 -0.81 -3.01 7.73
N VAL A 77 -1.90 -2.94 6.96
CA VAL A 77 -1.91 -3.38 5.57
C VAL A 77 -2.84 -2.52 4.71
N GLY A 78 -2.39 -2.20 3.50
CA GLY A 78 -3.22 -1.63 2.44
C GLY A 78 -3.22 -2.55 1.24
N ILE A 79 -4.40 -2.82 0.68
CA ILE A 79 -4.59 -3.64 -0.51
C ILE A 79 -5.42 -2.86 -1.52
N LEU A 80 -4.91 -2.73 -2.74
CA LEU A 80 -5.58 -2.14 -3.90
C LEU A 80 -5.70 -3.19 -5.00
N LYS A 81 -6.89 -3.33 -5.55
CA LYS A 81 -7.16 -4.17 -6.73
C LYS A 81 -7.86 -3.34 -7.80
N LEU A 82 -7.36 -3.42 -9.04
CA LEU A 82 -8.02 -2.87 -10.22
C LEU A 82 -8.57 -4.06 -11.01
N ASP A 83 -9.87 -4.04 -11.32
CA ASP A 83 -10.52 -5.03 -12.18
C ASP A 83 -10.73 -4.40 -13.56
N PHE A 84 -10.03 -4.91 -14.55
CA PHE A 84 -10.07 -4.37 -15.92
C PHE A 84 -11.34 -4.78 -16.68
N LYS A 85 -11.98 -5.89 -16.28
CA LYS A 85 -13.24 -6.37 -16.91
C LYS A 85 -14.41 -5.52 -16.48
N THR A 86 -14.56 -5.31 -15.18
CA THR A 86 -15.66 -4.52 -14.61
C THR A 86 -15.39 -3.02 -14.64
N LYS A 87 -14.14 -2.63 -14.91
CA LYS A 87 -13.65 -1.24 -14.82
C LYS A 87 -13.97 -0.61 -13.46
N THR A 88 -13.64 -1.36 -12.42
CA THR A 88 -13.74 -0.91 -11.03
C THR A 88 -12.40 -1.07 -10.32
N TYR A 89 -12.20 -0.30 -9.26
CA TYR A 89 -11.13 -0.58 -8.32
C TYR A 89 -11.69 -0.75 -6.92
N SER A 90 -11.03 -1.59 -6.15
CA SER A 90 -11.38 -1.83 -4.76
C SER A 90 -10.15 -1.65 -3.90
N PHE A 91 -10.32 -1.07 -2.73
CA PHE A 91 -9.23 -1.02 -1.75
C PHE A 91 -9.74 -1.15 -0.32
N SER A 92 -8.85 -1.62 0.55
CA SER A 92 -9.00 -1.54 1.99
C SER A 92 -7.64 -1.26 2.61
N SER A 93 -7.64 -0.41 3.62
CA SER A 93 -6.45 -0.11 4.40
C SER A 93 -6.79 -0.24 5.88
N ILE A 94 -5.98 -0.97 6.63
CA ILE A 94 -6.07 -1.14 8.08
C ILE A 94 -4.80 -0.56 8.69
N GLY A 95 -4.97 0.42 9.57
CA GLY A 95 -3.86 1.16 10.18
C GLY A 95 -3.51 2.42 9.41
N ASN A 96 -2.24 2.64 9.14
CA ASN A 96 -1.70 3.90 8.60
C ASN A 96 -1.22 3.82 7.14
N ILE A 97 -1.40 2.68 6.47
CA ILE A 97 -1.12 2.59 5.03
C ILE A 97 -2.13 3.43 4.26
N GLY A 98 -1.64 4.39 3.48
CA GLY A 98 -2.46 5.30 2.71
C GLY A 98 -2.62 4.88 1.24
N VAL A 99 -3.78 5.21 0.68
CA VAL A 99 -4.04 5.17 -0.76
C VAL A 99 -4.56 6.53 -1.17
N MET A 100 -3.96 7.12 -2.20
CA MET A 100 -4.41 8.36 -2.81
C MET A 100 -4.78 8.09 -4.27
N THR A 101 -5.98 8.49 -4.66
CA THR A 101 -6.47 8.41 -6.04
C THR A 101 -6.44 9.79 -6.67
N ILE A 102 -5.87 9.88 -7.87
CA ILE A 102 -5.69 11.14 -8.62
C ILE A 102 -6.21 10.94 -10.04
N PRO A 103 -7.52 11.08 -10.28
CA PRO A 103 -8.07 11.04 -11.64
C PRO A 103 -7.64 12.27 -12.43
N LYS A 104 -7.45 12.13 -13.73
CA LYS A 104 -7.06 13.25 -14.62
C LYS A 104 -8.06 14.41 -14.50
N GLY A 105 -7.52 15.60 -14.28
CA GLY A 105 -8.32 16.84 -14.22
C GLY A 105 -9.21 16.96 -12.98
N LYS A 106 -9.16 16.03 -12.03
CA LYS A 106 -9.91 16.05 -10.77
C LYS A 106 -9.01 16.30 -9.57
N LYS A 107 -9.62 16.59 -8.43
CA LYS A 107 -8.89 16.69 -7.15
C LYS A 107 -8.41 15.32 -6.72
N LYS A 108 -7.22 15.28 -6.13
CA LYS A 108 -6.71 14.08 -5.45
C LYS A 108 -7.57 13.76 -4.22
N VAL A 109 -7.87 12.48 -4.03
CA VAL A 109 -8.65 11.99 -2.90
C VAL A 109 -7.78 11.00 -2.13
N ARG A 110 -7.62 11.23 -0.83
CA ARG A 110 -6.97 10.28 0.08
C ARG A 110 -8.05 9.47 0.79
N ASN A 111 -7.90 8.16 0.84
CA ASN A 111 -8.82 7.30 1.57
C ASN A 111 -8.67 7.48 3.08
N ILE A 112 -9.75 7.18 3.80
CA ILE A 112 -9.74 7.07 5.26
C ILE A 112 -9.50 5.60 5.62
N PRO A 113 -8.38 5.25 6.28
CA PRO A 113 -8.11 3.88 6.64
C PRO A 113 -9.01 3.39 7.77
N ASN A 114 -9.21 2.07 7.84
CA ASN A 114 -9.81 1.44 9.01
C ASN A 114 -8.81 1.44 10.17
N ALA A 115 -9.25 1.79 11.37
CA ALA A 115 -8.38 1.86 12.55
C ALA A 115 -7.89 0.47 12.99
N GLY A 116 -6.67 0.41 13.52
CA GLY A 116 -6.10 -0.79 14.15
C GLY A 116 -5.05 -1.49 13.29
N TYR A 117 -4.85 -2.77 13.56
CA TYR A 117 -3.87 -3.65 12.89
C TYR A 117 -4.34 -5.09 12.92
N LEU A 118 -3.79 -5.94 12.07
CA LEU A 118 -4.04 -7.39 12.05
C LEU A 118 -3.12 -8.08 13.06
N ALA A 119 -3.65 -8.95 13.92
CA ALA A 119 -2.90 -9.72 14.92
C ALA A 119 -3.65 -10.99 15.38
N GLY A 120 -4.48 -11.57 14.51
CA GLY A 120 -5.28 -12.76 14.83
C GLY A 120 -6.65 -12.46 15.44
N TYR A 121 -6.94 -11.25 15.88
CA TYR A 121 -8.22 -10.87 16.46
C TYR A 121 -9.19 -10.35 15.40
N HIS A 122 -10.47 -10.72 15.54
CA HIS A 122 -11.50 -10.20 14.64
C HIS A 122 -11.64 -8.68 14.81
N ARG A 123 -11.54 -7.97 13.69
CA ARG A 123 -11.79 -6.53 13.61
C ARG A 123 -12.70 -6.22 12.42
N PRO A 124 -13.69 -5.34 12.60
CA PRO A 124 -14.47 -4.86 11.48
C PRO A 124 -13.59 -3.99 10.57
N PHE A 125 -13.76 -4.13 9.28
CA PHE A 125 -13.13 -3.29 8.27
C PHE A 125 -14.08 -3.10 7.08
N LYS A 126 -13.84 -2.07 6.31
CA LYS A 126 -14.60 -1.75 5.09
C LYS A 126 -13.69 -1.90 3.88
N VAL A 127 -14.24 -2.46 2.82
CA VAL A 127 -13.67 -2.40 1.48
C VAL A 127 -14.46 -1.35 0.71
N VAL A 128 -13.74 -0.40 0.12
CA VAL A 128 -14.31 0.62 -0.77
C VAL A 128 -14.19 0.10 -2.19
N GLN A 129 -15.26 0.25 -2.98
CA GLN A 129 -15.26 -0.06 -4.40
C GLN A 129 -15.78 1.16 -5.17
N GLU A 130 -15.05 1.55 -6.20
CA GLU A 130 -15.37 2.70 -7.03
C GLU A 130 -15.09 2.40 -8.51
N LYS A 131 -15.59 3.28 -9.38
CA LYS A 131 -15.35 3.18 -10.83
C LYS A 131 -13.90 3.49 -11.15
N LEU A 132 -13.28 2.67 -11.97
CA LEU A 132 -11.94 2.88 -12.49
C LEU A 132 -12.01 3.81 -13.71
N GLU A 133 -11.56 5.04 -13.56
CA GLU A 133 -11.53 6.02 -14.63
C GLU A 133 -10.18 5.97 -15.37
N PRO A 134 -10.15 6.10 -16.70
CA PRO A 134 -8.90 6.19 -17.45
C PRO A 134 -8.03 7.37 -16.98
N GLU A 135 -6.74 7.22 -17.16
CA GLU A 135 -5.73 8.21 -16.79
C GLU A 135 -5.74 8.58 -15.28
N THR A 136 -6.01 7.59 -14.43
CA THR A 136 -5.98 7.73 -12.97
C THR A 136 -4.63 7.26 -12.42
N ASN A 137 -4.00 8.10 -11.60
CA ASN A 137 -2.86 7.68 -10.77
C ASN A 137 -3.37 7.20 -9.42
N PHE A 138 -2.78 6.10 -8.93
CA PHE A 138 -2.91 5.63 -7.55
C PHE A 138 -1.54 5.72 -6.89
N ILE A 139 -1.48 6.32 -5.72
CA ILE A 139 -0.27 6.40 -4.90
C ILE A 139 -0.55 5.64 -3.61
N MET A 140 0.13 4.51 -3.41
CA MET A 140 0.12 3.77 -2.15
C MET A 140 1.37 4.12 -1.34
N PHE A 141 1.22 4.26 -0.03
CA PHE A 141 2.33 4.70 0.81
C PHE A 141 2.19 4.25 2.27
N SER A 142 3.33 4.02 2.93
CA SER A 142 3.43 3.78 4.38
C SER A 142 3.57 5.12 5.14
N ASP A 143 3.54 5.08 6.46
CA ASP A 143 3.53 6.27 7.32
C ASP A 143 4.86 7.06 7.35
N GLY A 144 5.94 6.47 6.85
CA GLY A 144 7.17 7.22 6.59
C GLY A 144 7.02 8.32 5.52
N ILE A 145 5.87 8.42 4.84
CA ILE A 145 5.53 9.47 3.88
C ILE A 145 4.77 10.59 4.60
N SER A 146 5.34 11.79 4.61
CA SER A 146 4.71 12.96 5.26
C SER A 146 3.62 13.61 4.41
N ASP A 147 2.74 14.38 5.04
CA ASP A 147 1.73 15.19 4.32
C ASP A 147 2.39 16.24 3.39
N LYS A 148 3.59 16.70 3.72
CA LYS A 148 4.40 17.56 2.85
C LYS A 148 4.79 16.85 1.56
N ASP A 149 5.22 15.59 1.65
CA ASP A 149 5.52 14.75 0.49
C ASP A 149 4.27 14.55 -0.38
N LEU A 150 3.13 14.24 0.25
CA LEU A 150 1.85 14.01 -0.43
C LEU A 150 1.26 15.29 -1.06
N SER A 151 1.70 16.48 -0.63
CA SER A 151 1.27 17.75 -1.21
C SER A 151 1.98 18.09 -2.53
N GLN A 152 3.08 17.42 -2.84
CA GLN A 152 3.94 17.74 -3.96
C GLN A 152 3.26 17.56 -5.32
N LYS A 153 3.59 18.48 -6.25
CA LYS A 153 2.97 18.50 -7.59
C LYS A 153 3.45 17.37 -8.51
N PHE A 154 4.64 16.82 -8.27
CA PHE A 154 5.17 15.73 -9.10
C PHE A 154 4.31 14.45 -9.04
N LEU A 155 3.52 14.26 -7.97
CA LEU A 155 2.55 13.15 -7.88
C LEU A 155 1.45 13.20 -8.95
N LEU A 156 1.27 14.35 -9.61
CA LEU A 156 0.32 14.53 -10.71
C LEU A 156 0.92 14.14 -12.06
N ASN A 157 2.20 13.75 -12.11
CA ASN A 157 2.86 13.38 -13.36
C ASN A 157 2.20 12.14 -13.98
N THR A 158 2.19 12.09 -15.29
CA THR A 158 1.65 10.94 -16.04
C THR A 158 2.66 9.80 -16.16
N ASP A 159 3.92 10.06 -15.85
CA ASP A 159 4.99 9.07 -15.79
C ASP A 159 5.24 8.67 -14.33
N VAL A 160 4.88 7.43 -14.00
CA VAL A 160 5.03 6.87 -12.64
C VAL A 160 6.50 6.65 -12.26
N GLU A 161 7.36 6.42 -13.24
CA GLU A 161 8.80 6.31 -12.99
C GLU A 161 9.38 7.66 -12.60
N MET A 162 8.98 8.73 -13.26
CA MET A 162 9.35 10.08 -12.89
C MET A 162 8.84 10.45 -11.48
N ILE A 163 7.63 10.01 -11.10
CA ILE A 163 7.11 10.24 -9.74
C ILE A 163 8.07 9.64 -8.70
N THR A 164 8.47 8.39 -8.88
CA THR A 164 9.33 7.69 -7.92
C THR A 164 10.75 8.23 -7.91
N ASN A 165 11.33 8.59 -9.06
CA ASN A 165 12.67 9.16 -9.16
C ASN A 165 12.76 10.55 -8.51
N VAL A 166 11.76 11.41 -8.75
CA VAL A 166 11.71 12.74 -8.10
C VAL A 166 11.51 12.58 -6.60
N PHE A 167 10.66 11.64 -6.16
CA PHE A 167 10.48 11.35 -4.74
C PHE A 167 11.78 10.89 -4.10
N GLU A 168 12.50 9.96 -4.71
CA GLU A 168 13.79 9.46 -4.25
C GLU A 168 14.79 10.60 -4.11
N TYR A 169 14.99 11.41 -5.15
CA TYR A 169 15.88 12.55 -5.15
C TYR A 169 15.54 13.58 -4.04
N THR A 170 14.26 13.93 -3.89
CA THR A 170 13.82 14.88 -2.87
C THR A 170 13.84 14.29 -1.46
N SER A 171 13.96 12.97 -1.35
CA SER A 171 13.93 12.17 -0.13
C SER A 171 15.32 11.66 0.29
N GLU A 172 16.42 12.20 -0.27
CA GLU A 172 17.80 11.78 0.03
C GLU A 172 18.20 11.97 1.49
N GLY A 173 17.39 12.67 2.29
CA GLY A 173 17.56 12.82 3.73
C GLY A 173 17.40 11.53 4.52
N ILE A 174 17.72 11.61 5.80
CA ILE A 174 17.53 10.56 6.79
C ILE A 174 16.03 10.35 6.98
N ARG A 175 15.54 9.13 6.81
CA ARG A 175 14.18 8.75 7.15
C ARG A 175 14.11 8.30 8.61
N GLU A 176 13.14 8.86 9.33
CA GLU A 176 12.93 8.51 10.74
C GLU A 176 12.04 7.28 10.90
N ASP A 177 11.38 6.85 9.80
CA ASP A 177 10.62 5.61 9.73
C ASP A 177 10.80 4.88 8.40
N ASP A 178 10.45 3.59 8.40
CA ASP A 178 10.41 2.78 7.20
C ASP A 178 9.47 3.45 6.19
N THR A 179 9.91 3.54 4.94
CA THR A 179 9.23 4.38 3.94
C THR A 179 9.05 3.61 2.66
N THR A 180 7.80 3.42 2.24
CA THR A 180 7.44 2.78 0.98
C THR A 180 6.46 3.68 0.20
N LEU A 181 6.75 3.93 -1.09
CA LEU A 181 5.86 4.62 -2.02
C LEU A 181 5.76 3.83 -3.32
N ILE A 182 4.54 3.54 -3.74
CA ILE A 182 4.26 2.88 -5.02
C ILE A 182 3.33 3.78 -5.83
N ALA A 183 3.79 4.19 -7.00
CA ALA A 183 3.00 4.94 -7.95
C ALA A 183 2.50 4.00 -9.06
N ILE A 184 1.21 4.05 -9.35
CA ILE A 184 0.51 3.21 -10.32
C ILE A 184 -0.28 4.12 -11.22
N ARG A 185 -0.30 3.85 -12.52
CA ARG A 185 -1.13 4.57 -13.49
C ARG A 185 -1.99 3.59 -14.26
N TYR A 186 -3.29 3.82 -14.22
CA TYR A 186 -4.24 3.21 -15.14
C TYR A 186 -4.42 4.15 -16.35
N LYS A 187 -4.19 3.62 -17.56
CA LYS A 187 -4.28 4.35 -18.85
C LYS A 187 -5.64 4.16 -19.50
#